data_529bda049388b28be7b49bceee986b39
#
_entry.id   529bda049388b28be7b49bceee986b39
#
_cell.length_a   1.000
_cell.length_b   1.000
_cell.length_c   1.000
_cell.angle_alpha   90.00
_cell.angle_beta   90.00
_cell.angle_gamma   90.00
#
_symmetry.space_group_name_H-M   'P 1'
#
loop_
_entity.id
_entity.type
_entity.pdbx_description
1 polymer ?
#
loop_
_entity_poly.entity_id
_entity_poly.type
_entity_poly.pdbx_seq_one_letter_code
_entity_poly.pdbx_strand_id
1 'polypeptide(L)'
;MLASTASPFFHEQRAGRNLRGCDLKVCIVGCGAIGANLAETLARMGLPQMRLIDFDRVEPRNLSTQPFLRSDIGQLKARALARLLYRATQCRAEAIAEKLTSENADKLLAGSDLVVDCLDNSASRLAVQTAVRKLSLPCLHVGFSGDGYGEVIWDERYAVPDDSHIADPCDYPFTRPLMHLLVGVAAETVVRFLLNGERLNWTVTLSDLKILPLPFR
;
A
#
# COMPACT_ATOMS: atom_id res chain seq x y z
N MET A 1 -24.29 -4.82 27.04
CA MET A 1 -22.91 -4.66 26.51
C MET A 1 -22.38 -6.06 26.23
N LEU A 2 -22.39 -6.50 24.98
CA LEU A 2 -21.71 -7.73 24.60
C LEU A 2 -20.21 -7.43 24.63
N ALA A 3 -19.49 -8.06 25.56
CA ALA A 3 -18.03 -8.02 25.57
C ALA A 3 -17.55 -8.57 24.22
N SER A 4 -17.01 -7.69 23.37
CA SER A 4 -16.28 -8.10 22.18
C SER A 4 -15.14 -8.97 22.66
N THR A 5 -15.24 -10.30 22.44
CA THR A 5 -14.14 -11.20 22.70
C THR A 5 -13.02 -10.85 21.73
N ALA A 6 -12.10 -10.02 22.18
CA ALA A 6 -10.92 -9.65 21.40
C ALA A 6 -10.24 -10.91 20.90
N SER A 7 -10.04 -11.02 19.58
CA SER A 7 -9.32 -12.18 19.04
C SER A 7 -7.91 -12.20 19.64
N PRO A 8 -7.49 -13.29 20.30
CA PRO A 8 -6.13 -13.36 20.85
C PRO A 8 -5.05 -13.30 19.76
N PHE A 9 -5.45 -13.45 18.51
CA PHE A 9 -4.56 -13.50 17.36
C PHE A 9 -4.00 -12.12 16.96
N PHE A 10 -4.83 -11.05 17.01
CA PHE A 10 -4.40 -9.73 16.55
C PHE A 10 -4.03 -8.81 17.72
N HIS A 11 -2.77 -8.36 17.73
CA HIS A 11 -2.26 -7.46 18.74
C HIS A 11 -3.00 -6.10 18.72
N GLU A 12 -3.21 -5.52 17.56
CA GLU A 12 -3.89 -4.23 17.41
C GLU A 12 -5.30 -4.23 18.03
N GLN A 13 -6.04 -5.32 17.85
CA GLN A 13 -7.36 -5.46 18.47
C GLN A 13 -7.28 -5.48 20.00
N ARG A 14 -6.28 -6.16 20.57
CA ARG A 14 -6.05 -6.16 22.03
C ARG A 14 -5.62 -4.81 22.56
N ALA A 15 -4.88 -4.05 21.74
CA ALA A 15 -4.45 -2.69 22.07
C ALA A 15 -5.54 -1.62 21.84
N GLY A 16 -6.77 -2.01 21.54
CA GLY A 16 -7.89 -1.08 21.34
C GLY A 16 -8.01 -0.49 19.94
N ARG A 17 -7.19 -0.94 18.99
CA ARG A 17 -7.20 -0.52 17.57
C ARG A 17 -7.88 -1.58 16.73
N ASN A 18 -9.20 -1.62 16.75
CA ASN A 18 -9.97 -2.72 16.16
C ASN A 18 -10.21 -2.57 14.65
N LEU A 19 -9.27 -2.99 13.82
CA LEU A 19 -9.42 -3.05 12.37
C LEU A 19 -10.37 -4.15 11.90
N ARG A 20 -10.62 -5.18 12.72
CA ARG A 20 -11.55 -6.29 12.35
C ARG A 20 -13.00 -5.82 12.24
N GLY A 21 -13.36 -4.75 12.91
CA GLY A 21 -14.68 -4.12 12.80
C GLY A 21 -14.75 -3.01 11.75
N CYS A 22 -13.69 -2.81 10.98
CA CYS A 22 -13.65 -1.81 9.93
C CYS A 22 -14.29 -2.37 8.65
N ASP A 23 -15.41 -1.80 8.22
CA ASP A 23 -16.08 -2.18 6.98
C ASP A 23 -15.55 -1.44 5.75
N LEU A 24 -14.61 -0.49 5.95
CA LEU A 24 -14.01 0.30 4.88
C LEU A 24 -13.14 -0.56 3.97
N LYS A 25 -13.30 -0.39 2.67
CA LYS A 25 -12.61 -1.14 1.63
C LYS A 25 -11.33 -0.42 1.20
N VAL A 26 -10.19 -0.96 1.60
CA VAL A 26 -8.87 -0.46 1.16
C VAL A 26 -8.49 -1.11 -0.15
N CYS A 27 -8.16 -0.29 -1.15
CA CYS A 27 -7.64 -0.73 -2.45
C CYS A 27 -6.15 -0.38 -2.54
N ILE A 28 -5.29 -1.39 -2.67
CA ILE A 28 -3.85 -1.21 -2.90
C ILE A 28 -3.58 -1.40 -4.38
N VAL A 29 -3.01 -0.37 -5.01
CA VAL A 29 -2.64 -0.37 -6.43
C VAL A 29 -1.12 -0.49 -6.54
N GLY A 30 -0.67 -1.56 -7.19
CA GLY A 30 0.73 -1.98 -7.22
C GLY A 30 1.07 -2.92 -6.05
N CYS A 31 1.39 -4.19 -6.36
CA CYS A 31 1.81 -5.20 -5.39
C CYS A 31 3.33 -5.46 -5.48
N GLY A 32 4.10 -4.38 -5.63
CA GLY A 32 5.55 -4.37 -5.62
C GLY A 32 6.13 -4.31 -4.20
N ALA A 33 7.34 -3.75 -4.06
CA ALA A 33 8.05 -3.67 -2.79
C ALA A 33 7.25 -2.98 -1.69
N ILE A 34 6.62 -1.83 -1.97
CA ILE A 34 5.79 -1.13 -0.99
C ILE A 34 4.45 -1.84 -0.82
N GLY A 35 3.65 -1.97 -1.90
CA GLY A 35 2.26 -2.38 -1.77
C GLY A 35 2.07 -3.79 -1.26
N ALA A 36 2.93 -4.76 -1.64
CA ALA A 36 2.83 -6.11 -1.13
C ALA A 36 3.15 -6.20 0.37
N ASN A 37 4.20 -5.51 0.84
CA ASN A 37 4.55 -5.48 2.26
C ASN A 37 3.54 -4.67 3.09
N LEU A 38 2.98 -3.60 2.53
CA LEU A 38 1.90 -2.84 3.17
C LEU A 38 0.64 -3.68 3.34
N ALA A 39 0.24 -4.41 2.28
CA ALA A 39 -0.91 -5.32 2.34
C ALA A 39 -0.71 -6.40 3.41
N GLU A 40 0.48 -7.02 3.49
CA GLU A 40 0.80 -7.99 4.52
C GLU A 40 0.74 -7.37 5.93
N THR A 41 1.33 -6.18 6.10
CA THR A 41 1.34 -5.46 7.37
C THR A 41 -0.09 -5.17 7.84
N LEU A 42 -0.94 -4.59 6.99
CA LEU A 42 -2.33 -4.27 7.32
C LEU A 42 -3.15 -5.54 7.64
N ALA A 43 -2.95 -6.62 6.89
CA ALA A 43 -3.61 -7.90 7.17
C ALA A 43 -3.18 -8.47 8.53
N ARG A 44 -1.90 -8.39 8.90
CA ARG A 44 -1.38 -8.81 10.22
C ARG A 44 -1.82 -7.88 11.35
N MET A 45 -2.11 -6.62 11.07
CA MET A 45 -2.75 -5.69 12.02
C MET A 45 -4.26 -5.96 12.18
N GLY A 46 -4.84 -6.82 11.35
CA GLY A 46 -6.22 -7.30 11.49
C GLY A 46 -7.19 -6.77 10.45
N LEU A 47 -6.74 -6.04 9.41
CA LEU A 47 -7.64 -5.64 8.32
C LEU A 47 -8.23 -6.88 7.64
N PRO A 48 -9.59 -7.03 7.64
CA PRO A 48 -10.21 -8.30 7.27
C PRO A 48 -10.30 -8.52 5.75
N GLN A 49 -10.29 -7.43 4.99
CA GLN A 49 -10.47 -7.46 3.53
C GLN A 49 -9.78 -6.28 2.85
N MET A 50 -9.36 -6.48 1.60
CA MET A 50 -8.80 -5.42 0.76
C MET A 50 -8.94 -5.78 -0.72
N ARG A 51 -8.75 -4.80 -1.60
CA ARG A 51 -8.58 -5.03 -3.04
C ARG A 51 -7.12 -4.85 -3.40
N LEU A 52 -6.60 -5.72 -4.27
CA LEU A 52 -5.22 -5.72 -4.74
C LEU A 52 -5.23 -5.65 -6.26
N ILE A 53 -4.63 -4.62 -6.85
CA ILE A 53 -4.55 -4.42 -8.29
C ILE A 53 -3.09 -4.47 -8.72
N ASP A 54 -2.74 -5.48 -9.51
CA ASP A 54 -1.41 -5.63 -10.10
C ASP A 54 -1.45 -6.68 -11.22
N PHE A 55 -0.86 -6.39 -12.37
CA PHE A 55 -0.86 -7.29 -13.53
C PHE A 55 0.43 -8.10 -13.68
N ASP A 56 1.48 -7.74 -12.95
CA ASP A 56 2.78 -8.36 -13.05
C ASP A 56 2.81 -9.78 -12.49
N ARG A 57 3.88 -10.49 -12.87
CA ARG A 57 4.24 -11.78 -12.30
C ARG A 57 5.38 -11.64 -11.29
N VAL A 58 5.41 -12.56 -10.34
CA VAL A 58 6.50 -12.67 -9.38
C VAL A 58 7.76 -13.14 -10.12
N GLU A 59 8.83 -12.39 -9.99
CA GLU A 59 10.16 -12.69 -10.55
C GLU A 59 11.16 -13.03 -9.45
N PRO A 60 12.26 -13.76 -9.76
CA PRO A 60 13.29 -14.07 -8.77
C PRO A 60 13.84 -12.85 -8.03
N ARG A 61 14.06 -11.72 -8.73
CA ARG A 61 14.57 -10.46 -8.14
C ARG A 61 13.60 -9.85 -7.13
N ASN A 62 12.31 -10.13 -7.23
CA ASN A 62 11.32 -9.60 -6.31
C ASN A 62 11.44 -10.18 -4.89
N LEU A 63 12.02 -11.38 -4.74
CA LEU A 63 12.11 -12.05 -3.45
C LEU A 63 12.98 -11.31 -2.42
N SER A 64 13.85 -10.40 -2.86
CA SER A 64 14.67 -9.59 -1.97
C SER A 64 13.91 -8.51 -1.23
N THR A 65 12.83 -7.99 -1.84
CA THR A 65 12.09 -6.82 -1.31
C THR A 65 10.60 -7.08 -1.09
N GLN A 66 10.03 -8.13 -1.69
CA GLN A 66 8.61 -8.44 -1.64
C GLN A 66 8.36 -9.72 -0.82
N PRO A 67 7.19 -9.91 -0.19
CA PRO A 67 6.96 -11.02 0.74
C PRO A 67 6.67 -12.37 0.05
N PHE A 68 6.90 -12.46 -1.26
CA PHE A 68 6.66 -13.66 -2.04
C PHE A 68 7.68 -14.77 -1.72
N LEU A 69 7.25 -16.00 -1.93
CA LEU A 69 8.07 -17.20 -1.76
C LEU A 69 8.62 -17.67 -3.12
N ARG A 70 9.66 -18.51 -3.10
CA ARG A 70 10.19 -19.13 -4.31
C ARG A 70 9.13 -19.89 -5.12
N SER A 71 8.16 -20.49 -4.43
CA SER A 71 7.02 -21.19 -5.05
C SER A 71 6.05 -20.26 -5.78
N ASP A 72 6.13 -18.95 -5.56
CA ASP A 72 5.26 -17.97 -6.20
C ASP A 72 5.83 -17.44 -7.52
N ILE A 73 7.10 -17.73 -7.83
CA ILE A 73 7.74 -17.28 -9.07
C ILE A 73 6.89 -17.69 -10.28
N GLY A 74 6.64 -16.74 -11.18
CA GLY A 74 5.80 -16.89 -12.37
C GLY A 74 4.31 -16.69 -12.14
N GLN A 75 3.83 -16.65 -10.90
CA GLN A 75 2.43 -16.40 -10.59
C GLN A 75 2.12 -14.89 -10.64
N LEU A 76 0.86 -14.52 -10.92
CA LEU A 76 0.42 -13.12 -10.89
C LEU A 76 0.51 -12.58 -9.46
N LYS A 77 1.18 -11.42 -9.29
CA LYS A 77 1.49 -10.81 -7.97
C LYS A 77 0.22 -10.63 -7.12
N ALA A 78 -0.83 -10.03 -7.67
CA ALA A 78 -2.08 -9.82 -6.93
C ALA A 78 -2.67 -11.14 -6.40
N ARG A 79 -2.65 -12.20 -7.21
CA ARG A 79 -3.18 -13.52 -6.81
C ARG A 79 -2.30 -14.24 -5.81
N ALA A 80 -0.97 -14.17 -5.98
CA ALA A 80 -0.01 -14.75 -5.04
C ALA A 80 -0.13 -14.07 -3.67
N LEU A 81 -0.20 -12.73 -3.67
CA LEU A 81 -0.38 -11.93 -2.45
C LEU A 81 -1.70 -12.28 -1.74
N ALA A 82 -2.82 -12.31 -2.46
CA ALA A 82 -4.12 -12.66 -1.87
C ALA A 82 -4.09 -14.02 -1.16
N ARG A 83 -3.46 -15.05 -1.76
CA ARG A 83 -3.28 -16.35 -1.11
C ARG A 83 -2.38 -16.28 0.13
N LEU A 84 -1.29 -15.51 0.07
CA LEU A 84 -0.40 -15.29 1.21
C LEU A 84 -1.16 -14.68 2.38
N LEU A 85 -1.91 -13.60 2.14
CA LEU A 85 -2.70 -12.91 3.17
C LEU A 85 -3.75 -13.83 3.80
N TYR A 86 -4.46 -14.58 2.96
CA TYR A 86 -5.45 -15.55 3.46
C TYR A 86 -4.82 -16.62 4.33
N ARG A 87 -3.71 -17.21 3.92
CA ARG A 87 -2.99 -18.23 4.69
C ARG A 87 -2.41 -17.70 6.00
N ALA A 88 -1.91 -16.45 5.98
CA ALA A 88 -1.28 -15.84 7.15
C ALA A 88 -2.30 -15.36 8.20
N THR A 89 -3.42 -14.78 7.77
CA THR A 89 -4.32 -14.03 8.67
C THR A 89 -5.81 -14.23 8.39
N GLN A 90 -6.15 -15.03 7.37
CA GLN A 90 -7.50 -15.17 6.82
C GLN A 90 -8.08 -13.85 6.25
N CYS A 91 -7.23 -12.88 5.93
CA CYS A 91 -7.63 -11.67 5.22
C CYS A 91 -8.13 -12.04 3.82
N ARG A 92 -9.32 -11.54 3.45
CA ARG A 92 -9.92 -11.78 2.14
C ARG A 92 -9.53 -10.65 1.21
N ALA A 93 -8.64 -10.93 0.27
CA ALA A 93 -8.23 -9.96 -0.72
C ALA A 93 -8.83 -10.27 -2.10
N GLU A 94 -9.54 -9.31 -2.67
CA GLU A 94 -9.99 -9.33 -4.06
C GLU A 94 -8.77 -9.05 -4.95
N ALA A 95 -8.32 -10.06 -5.71
CA ALA A 95 -7.15 -9.95 -6.56
C ALA A 95 -7.54 -9.62 -8.00
N ILE A 96 -7.22 -8.43 -8.46
CA ILE A 96 -7.43 -7.96 -9.83
C ILE A 96 -6.09 -7.97 -10.56
N ALA A 97 -5.91 -8.94 -11.46
CA ALA A 97 -4.69 -9.12 -12.22
C ALA A 97 -4.80 -8.40 -13.58
N GLU A 98 -5.07 -7.10 -13.53
CA GLU A 98 -5.21 -6.22 -14.69
C GLU A 98 -4.27 -5.03 -14.55
N LYS A 99 -3.70 -4.56 -15.67
CA LYS A 99 -2.95 -3.30 -15.71
C LYS A 99 -3.93 -2.14 -15.55
N LEU A 100 -3.67 -1.29 -14.55
CA LEU A 100 -4.45 -0.07 -14.38
C LEU A 100 -3.99 0.96 -15.44
N THR A 101 -4.95 1.49 -16.18
CA THR A 101 -4.77 2.50 -17.22
C THR A 101 -5.80 3.61 -17.07
N SER A 102 -5.66 4.70 -17.82
CA SER A 102 -6.64 5.79 -17.85
C SER A 102 -8.05 5.34 -18.24
N GLU A 103 -8.16 4.28 -19.07
CA GLU A 103 -9.44 3.81 -19.58
C GLU A 103 -10.21 2.95 -18.56
N ASN A 104 -9.51 2.28 -17.65
CA ASN A 104 -10.14 1.35 -16.70
C ASN A 104 -10.04 1.74 -15.23
N ALA A 105 -9.26 2.77 -14.90
CA ALA A 105 -9.01 3.19 -13.51
C ALA A 105 -10.31 3.48 -12.74
N ASP A 106 -11.25 4.20 -13.34
CA ASP A 106 -12.54 4.50 -12.72
C ASP A 106 -13.27 3.22 -12.28
N LYS A 107 -13.33 2.23 -13.17
CA LYS A 107 -13.99 0.93 -12.90
C LYS A 107 -13.25 0.13 -11.83
N LEU A 108 -11.92 0.09 -11.89
CA LEU A 108 -11.11 -0.70 -10.98
C LEU A 108 -11.09 -0.13 -9.56
N LEU A 109 -11.17 1.20 -9.42
CA LEU A 109 -11.15 1.88 -8.13
C LEU A 109 -12.53 2.09 -7.51
N ALA A 110 -13.60 1.99 -8.31
CA ALA A 110 -14.97 2.18 -7.82
C ALA A 110 -15.31 1.28 -6.64
N GLY A 111 -16.04 1.86 -5.67
CA GLY A 111 -16.47 1.15 -4.45
C GLY A 111 -15.36 0.90 -3.43
N SER A 112 -14.20 1.54 -3.58
CA SER A 112 -13.18 1.65 -2.54
C SER A 112 -13.49 2.84 -1.64
N ASP A 113 -13.13 2.75 -0.36
CA ASP A 113 -13.23 3.85 0.61
C ASP A 113 -11.88 4.55 0.81
N LEU A 114 -10.80 3.85 0.49
CA LEU A 114 -9.43 4.35 0.47
C LEU A 114 -8.65 3.68 -0.65
N VAL A 115 -7.97 4.47 -1.46
CA VAL A 115 -6.97 3.98 -2.42
C VAL A 115 -5.57 4.24 -1.87
N VAL A 116 -4.69 3.25 -1.96
CA VAL A 116 -3.26 3.42 -1.67
C VAL A 116 -2.49 3.14 -2.95
N ASP A 117 -1.90 4.18 -3.51
CA ASP A 117 -1.09 4.11 -4.72
C ASP A 117 0.36 3.81 -4.37
N CYS A 118 0.81 2.63 -4.78
CA CYS A 118 2.18 2.12 -4.61
C CYS A 118 2.85 1.82 -5.97
N LEU A 119 2.39 2.47 -7.03
CA LEU A 119 2.95 2.32 -8.37
C LEU A 119 4.31 3.01 -8.49
N ASP A 120 5.09 2.61 -9.47
CA ASP A 120 6.47 3.03 -9.68
C ASP A 120 6.70 3.88 -10.95
N ASN A 121 5.62 4.19 -11.68
CA ASN A 121 5.71 4.97 -12.91
C ASN A 121 4.66 6.10 -12.96
N SER A 122 5.05 7.23 -13.52
CA SER A 122 4.26 8.47 -13.56
C SER A 122 2.96 8.33 -14.34
N ALA A 123 2.94 7.58 -15.43
CA ALA A 123 1.74 7.40 -16.25
C ALA A 123 0.61 6.69 -15.48
N SER A 124 0.95 5.62 -14.78
CA SER A 124 -0.03 4.89 -13.96
C SER A 124 -0.44 5.68 -12.71
N ARG A 125 0.49 6.40 -12.06
CA ARG A 125 0.19 7.30 -10.95
C ARG A 125 -0.77 8.42 -11.36
N LEU A 126 -0.57 9.00 -12.53
CA LEU A 126 -1.46 10.03 -13.08
C LEU A 126 -2.87 9.46 -13.37
N ALA A 127 -2.95 8.22 -13.88
CA ALA A 127 -4.24 7.56 -14.08
C ALA A 127 -4.99 7.34 -12.76
N VAL A 128 -4.29 6.87 -11.71
CA VAL A 128 -4.87 6.76 -10.35
C VAL A 128 -5.33 8.12 -9.86
N GLN A 129 -4.46 9.14 -9.90
CA GLN A 129 -4.78 10.49 -9.40
C GLN A 129 -6.00 11.09 -10.11
N THR A 130 -6.07 10.96 -11.43
CA THR A 130 -7.22 11.44 -12.21
C THR A 130 -8.52 10.74 -11.79
N ALA A 131 -8.48 9.41 -11.65
CA ALA A 131 -9.65 8.62 -11.29
C ALA A 131 -10.11 8.89 -9.85
N VAL A 132 -9.21 8.97 -8.86
CA VAL A 132 -9.59 9.23 -7.47
C VAL A 132 -10.19 10.62 -7.30
N ARG A 133 -9.69 11.63 -8.00
CA ARG A 133 -10.27 12.98 -8.00
C ARG A 133 -11.65 13.01 -8.63
N LYS A 134 -11.83 12.35 -9.77
CA LYS A 134 -13.14 12.21 -10.43
C LYS A 134 -14.17 11.50 -9.56
N LEU A 135 -13.75 10.43 -8.86
CA LEU A 135 -14.61 9.62 -7.99
C LEU A 135 -14.73 10.18 -6.56
N SER A 136 -14.01 11.26 -6.26
CA SER A 136 -13.93 11.85 -4.90
C SER A 136 -13.46 10.83 -3.84
N LEU A 137 -12.53 9.94 -4.21
CA LEU A 137 -11.97 8.91 -3.33
C LEU A 137 -10.75 9.44 -2.57
N PRO A 138 -10.64 9.22 -1.26
CA PRO A 138 -9.38 9.42 -0.54
C PRO A 138 -8.27 8.58 -1.17
N CYS A 139 -7.10 9.21 -1.40
CA CYS A 139 -5.95 8.48 -1.94
C CYS A 139 -4.66 8.84 -1.18
N LEU A 140 -3.91 7.83 -0.79
CA LEU A 140 -2.59 7.92 -0.20
C LEU A 140 -1.56 7.44 -1.20
N HIS A 141 -0.63 8.31 -1.60
CA HIS A 141 0.49 7.97 -2.48
C HIS A 141 1.70 7.62 -1.64
N VAL A 142 2.34 6.50 -1.94
CA VAL A 142 3.55 6.03 -1.26
C VAL A 142 4.63 5.76 -2.30
N GLY A 143 5.79 6.37 -2.12
CA GLY A 143 6.88 6.25 -3.05
C GLY A 143 8.24 6.46 -2.40
N PHE A 144 9.31 6.03 -3.09
CA PHE A 144 10.68 6.28 -2.69
C PHE A 144 11.59 6.44 -3.90
N SER A 145 12.73 7.08 -3.70
CA SER A 145 13.77 7.32 -4.71
C SER A 145 15.09 6.65 -4.32
N GLY A 146 15.99 6.54 -5.29
CA GLY A 146 17.27 5.83 -5.15
C GLY A 146 18.30 6.50 -4.24
N ASP A 147 18.05 7.74 -3.83
CA ASP A 147 18.88 8.51 -2.90
C ASP A 147 18.56 8.29 -1.42
N GLY A 148 17.66 7.36 -1.12
CA GLY A 148 17.26 7.04 0.25
C GLY A 148 16.15 7.93 0.81
N TYR A 149 15.43 8.65 -0.05
CA TYR A 149 14.26 9.45 0.29
C TYR A 149 12.96 8.69 -0.04
N GLY A 150 11.95 8.89 0.78
CA GLY A 150 10.61 8.38 0.53
C GLY A 150 9.53 9.25 1.15
N GLU A 151 8.32 9.07 0.67
CA GLU A 151 7.18 9.88 1.06
C GLU A 151 5.88 9.08 1.18
N VAL A 152 5.02 9.54 2.07
CA VAL A 152 3.65 9.05 2.29
C VAL A 152 2.75 10.28 2.28
N ILE A 153 2.06 10.54 1.17
CA ILE A 153 1.39 11.82 0.90
C ILE A 153 -0.04 11.60 0.41
N TRP A 154 -0.99 12.31 1.01
CA TRP A 154 -2.37 12.35 0.55
C TRP A 154 -2.49 13.13 -0.76
N ASP A 155 -3.45 12.74 -1.62
CA ASP A 155 -3.63 13.27 -2.98
C ASP A 155 -3.78 14.79 -3.03
N GLU A 156 -4.32 15.40 -2.00
CA GLU A 156 -4.49 16.86 -1.91
C GLU A 156 -3.15 17.63 -1.99
N ARG A 157 -2.03 16.95 -1.69
CA ARG A 157 -0.68 17.52 -1.71
C ARG A 157 0.27 16.82 -2.65
N TYR A 158 -0.18 15.71 -3.23
CA TYR A 158 0.66 14.90 -4.10
C TYR A 158 0.80 15.51 -5.48
N ALA A 159 2.02 15.58 -5.97
CA ALA A 159 2.34 15.88 -7.36
C ALA A 159 3.00 14.64 -7.97
N VAL A 160 2.48 14.17 -9.10
CA VAL A 160 3.07 13.04 -9.82
C VAL A 160 4.49 13.43 -10.25
N PRO A 161 5.52 12.67 -9.86
CA PRO A 161 6.90 12.98 -10.25
C PRO A 161 7.11 12.77 -11.75
N ASP A 162 8.08 13.49 -12.31
CA ASP A 162 8.59 13.20 -13.63
C ASP A 162 9.59 12.05 -13.55
N ASP A 163 9.29 10.94 -14.22
CA ASP A 163 10.12 9.73 -14.24
C ASP A 163 11.00 9.58 -15.48
N SER A 164 11.11 10.62 -16.30
CA SER A 164 11.87 10.59 -17.56
C SER A 164 13.36 10.25 -17.39
N HIS A 165 13.90 10.30 -16.17
CA HIS A 165 15.30 10.05 -15.82
C HIS A 165 15.50 9.11 -14.63
N ILE A 166 14.48 8.38 -14.21
CA ILE A 166 14.54 7.52 -13.01
C ILE A 166 15.02 6.13 -13.38
N ALA A 167 16.02 5.63 -12.64
CA ALA A 167 16.47 4.23 -12.73
C ALA A 167 15.39 3.26 -12.20
N ASP A 168 15.45 1.99 -12.63
CA ASP A 168 14.53 0.96 -12.11
C ASP A 168 14.60 0.91 -10.57
N PRO A 169 13.47 1.09 -9.86
CA PRO A 169 13.45 1.01 -8.39
C PRO A 169 14.00 -0.30 -7.82
N CYS A 170 14.00 -1.38 -8.61
CA CYS A 170 14.60 -2.66 -8.22
C CYS A 170 16.12 -2.59 -8.08
N ASP A 171 16.77 -1.62 -8.71
CA ASP A 171 18.22 -1.43 -8.70
C ASP A 171 18.67 -0.37 -7.69
N TYR A 172 17.76 0.22 -6.92
CA TYR A 172 18.10 1.21 -5.90
C TYR A 172 18.91 0.59 -4.76
N PRO A 173 20.03 1.21 -4.34
CA PRO A 173 20.72 0.81 -3.13
C PRO A 173 19.83 1.03 -1.91
N PHE A 174 20.03 0.19 -0.87
CA PHE A 174 19.31 0.32 0.41
C PHE A 174 17.77 0.18 0.34
N THR A 175 17.23 -0.28 -0.77
CA THR A 175 15.77 -0.38 -1.00
C THR A 175 15.03 -1.07 0.14
N ARG A 176 15.55 -2.21 0.63
CA ARG A 176 14.85 -2.97 1.67
C ARG A 176 14.71 -2.24 3.00
N PRO A 177 15.75 -1.61 3.60
CA PRO A 177 15.60 -0.82 4.82
C PRO A 177 14.64 0.37 4.65
N LEU A 178 14.79 1.14 3.58
CA LEU A 178 13.91 2.30 3.30
C LEU A 178 12.46 1.86 3.12
N MET A 179 12.24 0.80 2.36
CA MET A 179 10.91 0.24 2.13
C MET A 179 10.24 -0.16 3.46
N HIS A 180 10.96 -0.81 4.39
CA HIS A 180 10.37 -1.17 5.69
C HIS A 180 10.00 0.05 6.53
N LEU A 181 10.81 1.11 6.53
CA LEU A 181 10.45 2.36 7.19
C LEU A 181 9.19 2.97 6.58
N LEU A 182 9.13 3.05 5.26
CA LEU A 182 7.95 3.58 4.55
C LEU A 182 6.69 2.75 4.76
N VAL A 183 6.80 1.44 4.72
CA VAL A 183 5.66 0.54 4.96
C VAL A 183 5.13 0.73 6.39
N GLY A 184 6.00 0.88 7.39
CA GLY A 184 5.58 1.16 8.76
C GLY A 184 4.82 2.49 8.86
N VAL A 185 5.35 3.56 8.27
CA VAL A 185 4.71 4.89 8.27
C VAL A 185 3.39 4.86 7.48
N ALA A 186 3.37 4.22 6.31
CA ALA A 186 2.16 4.11 5.49
C ALA A 186 1.07 3.29 6.20
N ALA A 187 1.43 2.17 6.83
CA ALA A 187 0.49 1.35 7.58
C ALA A 187 -0.14 2.13 8.74
N GLU A 188 0.66 2.85 9.52
CA GLU A 188 0.17 3.71 10.59
C GLU A 188 -0.74 4.82 10.06
N THR A 189 -0.38 5.45 8.94
CA THR A 189 -1.19 6.50 8.29
C THR A 189 -2.54 5.95 7.81
N VAL A 190 -2.55 4.77 7.19
CA VAL A 190 -3.79 4.08 6.78
C VAL A 190 -4.65 3.76 8.00
N VAL A 191 -4.07 3.20 9.06
CA VAL A 191 -4.82 2.82 10.26
C VAL A 191 -5.45 4.03 10.95
N ARG A 192 -4.72 5.15 11.06
CA ARG A 192 -5.27 6.40 11.62
C ARG A 192 -6.42 6.95 10.79
N PHE A 193 -6.30 6.87 9.46
CA PHE A 193 -7.41 7.24 8.59
C PHE A 193 -8.64 6.34 8.78
N LEU A 194 -8.45 5.01 8.80
CA LEU A 194 -9.55 4.06 8.94
C LEU A 194 -10.28 4.18 10.29
N LEU A 195 -9.56 4.51 11.35
CA LEU A 195 -10.14 4.62 12.70
C LEU A 195 -10.69 6.01 13.01
N ASN A 196 -10.04 7.08 12.54
CA ASN A 196 -10.30 8.44 12.99
C ASN A 196 -10.48 9.46 11.86
N GLY A 197 -10.30 9.05 10.58
CA GLY A 197 -10.31 9.98 9.44
C GLY A 197 -9.09 10.89 9.38
N GLU A 198 -8.03 10.61 10.15
CA GLU A 198 -6.84 11.46 10.24
C GLU A 198 -6.00 11.38 8.97
N ARG A 199 -5.56 12.53 8.44
CA ARG A 199 -4.71 12.62 7.24
C ARG A 199 -3.42 13.36 7.57
N LEU A 200 -2.32 12.64 7.68
CA LEU A 200 -0.98 13.17 7.88
C LEU A 200 -0.09 12.81 6.70
N ASN A 201 0.78 13.74 6.33
CA ASN A 201 1.78 13.54 5.28
C ASN A 201 3.15 13.41 5.90
N TRP A 202 3.98 12.51 5.36
CA TRP A 202 5.27 12.17 5.92
C TRP A 202 6.35 12.11 4.86
N THR A 203 7.55 12.50 5.25
CA THR A 203 8.79 12.18 4.54
C THR A 203 9.65 11.27 5.40
N VAL A 204 10.40 10.39 4.73
CA VAL A 204 11.32 9.44 5.35
C VAL A 204 12.67 9.57 4.66
N THR A 205 13.73 9.76 5.45
CA THR A 205 15.10 9.77 4.93
C THR A 205 15.92 8.67 5.62
N LEU A 206 16.58 7.85 4.81
CA LEU A 206 17.39 6.74 5.30
C LEU A 206 18.75 7.22 5.83
N SER A 207 19.34 8.25 5.22
CA SER A 207 20.68 8.74 5.53
C SER A 207 20.86 9.20 6.99
N ASP A 208 19.80 9.80 7.57
CA ASP A 208 19.78 10.30 8.93
C ASP A 208 18.68 9.69 9.80
N LEU A 209 17.98 8.66 9.26
CA LEU A 209 16.90 7.91 9.91
C LEU A 209 15.77 8.81 10.43
N LYS A 210 15.39 9.84 9.68
CA LYS A 210 14.31 10.75 10.07
C LYS A 210 12.98 10.40 9.41
N ILE A 211 11.94 10.55 10.20
CA ILE A 211 10.53 10.54 9.78
C ILE A 211 9.96 11.88 10.20
N LEU A 212 9.64 12.72 9.22
CA LEU A 212 9.19 14.08 9.48
C LEU A 212 7.78 14.31 8.92
N PRO A 213 6.88 14.95 9.70
CA PRO A 213 5.60 15.37 9.15
C PRO A 213 5.82 16.51 8.15
N LEU A 214 5.10 16.46 7.03
CA LEU A 214 5.02 17.60 6.13
C LEU A 214 3.97 18.57 6.70
N PRO A 215 4.36 19.80 7.04
CA PRO A 215 3.43 20.76 7.61
C PRO A 215 2.28 21.05 6.64
N PHE A 216 1.07 21.22 7.16
CA PHE A 216 -0.02 21.79 6.39
C PHE A 216 0.39 23.21 5.97
N ARG A 217 0.32 23.49 4.66
CA ARG A 217 0.47 24.85 4.15
C ARG A 217 -0.84 25.59 4.27
#